data_c1f5105f78c9a8882879508ed2f79988
#
_entry.id   c1f5105f78c9a8882879508ed2f79988
#
_cell.length_a   1.000
_cell.length_b   1.000
_cell.length_c   1.000
_cell.angle_alpha   90.00
_cell.angle_beta   90.00
_cell.angle_gamma   90.00
#
_symmetry.space_group_name_H-M   'P 1'
#
loop_
_entity.id
_entity.type
_entity.pdbx_description
1 polymer ?
#
loop_
_entity_poly.entity_id
_entity_poly.type
_entity_poly.pdbx_seq_one_letter_code
_entity_poly.pdbx_strand_id
1 'polypeptide(L)'
;MNTLHYGTLYGIGVGPGDPDLIPLKSVKIINRVDVVFAASSTKNAHSQAVTIAAPHIPENSDVRLLPFPMTKDQAEKKACWQAHARTIITELEKGHDVAFLTLGDSLTYATYGYVLKYVLALAPGAPVVTVPGITAYQAAAARVN
;
A
#
# COMPACT_ATOMS: atom_id res chain seq x y z
N MET A 1 -4.91 -16.93 27.49
CA MET A 1 -3.98 -16.10 26.69
C MET A 1 -4.74 -15.59 25.47
N ASN A 2 -4.88 -14.30 25.34
CA ASN A 2 -5.40 -13.73 24.10
C ASN A 2 -4.31 -13.83 23.03
N THR A 3 -4.41 -14.79 22.14
CA THR A 3 -3.67 -14.75 20.88
C THR A 3 -4.23 -13.59 20.07
N LEU A 4 -3.43 -12.53 19.88
CA LEU A 4 -3.79 -11.45 18.94
C LEU A 4 -4.00 -12.09 17.57
N HIS A 5 -5.23 -12.04 17.09
CA HIS A 5 -5.58 -12.43 15.73
C HIS A 5 -5.42 -11.20 14.82
N TYR A 6 -4.23 -11.07 14.23
CA TYR A 6 -4.01 -10.03 13.24
C TYR A 6 -4.84 -10.26 11.98
N GLY A 7 -5.36 -9.18 11.41
CA GLY A 7 -5.73 -9.17 10.00
C GLY A 7 -4.50 -9.25 9.10
N THR A 8 -4.70 -9.33 7.80
CA THR A 8 -3.63 -9.47 6.81
C THR A 8 -3.28 -8.13 6.18
N LEU A 9 -1.98 -7.82 6.08
CA LEU A 9 -1.48 -6.71 5.27
C LEU A 9 -1.25 -7.18 3.82
N TYR A 10 -1.93 -6.53 2.89
CA TYR A 10 -1.76 -6.73 1.46
C TYR A 10 -1.02 -5.55 0.83
N GLY A 11 0.22 -5.76 0.38
CA GLY A 11 0.93 -4.79 -0.46
C GLY A 11 0.52 -4.95 -1.92
N ILE A 12 -0.07 -3.93 -2.51
CA ILE A 12 -0.69 -4.01 -3.84
C ILE A 12 -0.05 -3.03 -4.81
N GLY A 13 0.60 -3.55 -5.85
CA GLY A 13 0.98 -2.76 -7.01
C GLY A 13 -0.23 -2.52 -7.92
N VAL A 14 -0.58 -1.26 -8.14
CA VAL A 14 -1.76 -0.90 -8.97
C VAL A 14 -1.42 -0.68 -10.44
N GLY A 15 -0.18 -0.93 -10.83
CA GLY A 15 0.26 -0.72 -12.20
C GLY A 15 0.58 0.74 -12.53
N PRO A 16 0.90 1.02 -13.81
CA PRO A 16 1.55 2.25 -14.24
C PRO A 16 0.61 3.41 -14.57
N GLY A 17 -0.70 3.22 -14.56
CA GLY A 17 -1.67 4.27 -14.88
C GLY A 17 -3.00 3.77 -15.43
N ASP A 18 -2.98 2.77 -16.29
CA ASP A 18 -4.18 2.16 -16.85
C ASP A 18 -4.84 1.25 -15.81
N PRO A 19 -6.11 1.51 -15.39
CA PRO A 19 -6.81 0.66 -14.44
C PRO A 19 -6.99 -0.80 -14.88
N ASP A 20 -6.97 -1.05 -16.19
CA ASP A 20 -7.09 -2.40 -16.73
C ASP A 20 -5.80 -3.23 -16.58
N LEU A 21 -4.68 -2.57 -16.24
CA LEU A 21 -3.41 -3.24 -15.96
C LEU A 21 -3.25 -3.64 -14.49
N ILE A 22 -4.28 -3.49 -13.67
CA ILE A 22 -4.29 -3.99 -12.29
C ILE A 22 -4.50 -5.51 -12.30
N PRO A 23 -3.67 -6.29 -11.58
CA PRO A 23 -3.87 -7.74 -11.51
C PRO A 23 -5.25 -8.09 -10.94
N LEU A 24 -5.91 -9.10 -11.49
CA LEU A 24 -7.19 -9.59 -10.99
C LEU A 24 -7.14 -9.97 -9.51
N LYS A 25 -6.01 -10.51 -9.04
CA LYS A 25 -5.79 -10.80 -7.62
C LYS A 25 -5.90 -9.53 -6.76
N SER A 26 -5.32 -8.43 -7.23
CA SER A 26 -5.39 -7.13 -6.54
C SER A 26 -6.82 -6.59 -6.48
N VAL A 27 -7.58 -6.67 -7.56
CA VAL A 27 -8.99 -6.27 -7.60
C VAL A 27 -9.80 -7.06 -6.56
N LYS A 28 -9.64 -8.38 -6.51
CA LYS A 28 -10.33 -9.24 -5.54
C LYS A 28 -9.99 -8.89 -4.09
N ILE A 29 -8.75 -8.50 -3.82
CA ILE A 29 -8.32 -8.08 -2.48
C ILE A 29 -8.91 -6.72 -2.13
N ILE A 30 -8.79 -5.72 -3.02
CA ILE A 30 -9.31 -4.36 -2.81
C ILE A 30 -10.81 -4.38 -2.50
N ASN A 31 -11.57 -5.28 -3.13
CA ASN A 31 -13.01 -5.39 -2.93
C ASN A 31 -13.42 -5.97 -1.57
N ARG A 32 -12.51 -6.53 -0.78
CA ARG A 32 -12.85 -7.23 0.47
C ARG A 32 -12.10 -6.74 1.71
N VAL A 33 -11.06 -5.93 1.56
CA VAL A 33 -10.32 -5.40 2.72
C VAL A 33 -11.12 -4.35 3.47
N ASP A 34 -10.85 -4.23 4.77
CA ASP A 34 -11.54 -3.28 5.65
C ASP A 34 -11.00 -1.85 5.49
N VAL A 35 -9.69 -1.73 5.25
CA VAL A 35 -9.03 -0.42 5.12
C VAL A 35 -8.07 -0.42 3.94
N VAL A 36 -8.09 0.65 3.17
CA VAL A 36 -7.16 0.90 2.06
C VAL A 36 -6.25 2.07 2.43
N PHE A 37 -4.96 1.84 2.51
CA PHE A 37 -3.95 2.87 2.67
C PHE A 37 -3.22 3.14 1.35
N ALA A 38 -2.80 4.38 1.15
CA ALA A 38 -1.92 4.76 0.06
C ALA A 38 -1.04 5.95 0.48
N ALA A 39 0.15 6.03 -0.11
CA ALA A 39 1.03 7.15 0.11
C ALA A 39 0.51 8.43 -0.56
N SER A 40 0.67 9.55 0.11
CA SER A 40 0.54 10.89 -0.46
C SER A 40 1.77 11.73 -0.12
N SER A 41 2.00 12.84 -0.82
CA SER A 41 3.00 13.80 -0.36
C SER A 41 2.42 14.66 0.77
N THR A 42 3.29 15.20 1.63
CA THR A 42 2.86 16.15 2.69
C THR A 42 2.32 17.46 2.12
N LYS A 43 2.63 17.77 0.87
CA LYS A 43 2.20 19.01 0.19
C LYS A 43 0.88 18.85 -0.56
N ASN A 44 0.44 17.63 -0.80
CA ASN A 44 -0.72 17.37 -1.63
C ASN A 44 -1.45 16.12 -1.13
N ALA A 45 -2.69 16.29 -0.68
CA ALA A 45 -3.57 15.20 -0.24
C ALA A 45 -4.11 14.40 -1.45
N HIS A 46 -3.20 13.91 -2.30
CA HIS A 46 -3.50 13.14 -3.49
C HIS A 46 -2.61 11.89 -3.58
N SER A 47 -3.18 10.78 -4.01
CA SER A 47 -2.45 9.55 -4.29
C SER A 47 -2.76 9.06 -5.69
N GLN A 48 -1.74 9.00 -6.52
CA GLN A 48 -1.84 8.44 -7.87
C GLN A 48 -2.31 6.98 -7.83
N ALA A 49 -1.85 6.21 -6.85
CA ALA A 49 -2.25 4.81 -6.69
C ALA A 49 -3.76 4.67 -6.43
N VAL A 50 -4.34 5.56 -5.60
CA VAL A 50 -5.79 5.59 -5.37
C VAL A 50 -6.54 5.98 -6.64
N THR A 51 -6.06 6.98 -7.37
CA THR A 51 -6.67 7.41 -8.64
C THR A 51 -6.75 6.26 -9.66
N ILE A 52 -5.66 5.51 -9.80
CA ILE A 52 -5.62 4.35 -10.73
C ILE A 52 -6.55 3.24 -10.26
N ALA A 53 -6.58 2.95 -8.97
CA ALA A 53 -7.40 1.88 -8.40
C ALA A 53 -8.88 2.27 -8.23
N ALA A 54 -9.23 3.55 -8.36
CA ALA A 54 -10.57 4.08 -8.07
C ALA A 54 -11.72 3.28 -8.71
N PRO A 55 -11.65 2.83 -9.98
CA PRO A 55 -12.71 2.02 -10.58
C PRO A 55 -12.95 0.67 -9.88
N HIS A 56 -11.98 0.21 -9.09
CA HIS A 56 -12.01 -1.09 -8.40
C HIS A 56 -12.21 -0.97 -6.89
N ILE A 57 -12.20 0.26 -6.34
CA ILE A 57 -12.43 0.51 -4.91
C ILE A 57 -13.94 0.67 -4.68
N PRO A 58 -14.58 -0.16 -3.83
CA PRO A 58 -15.99 0.03 -3.50
C PRO A 58 -16.27 1.42 -2.92
N GLU A 59 -17.43 1.99 -3.21
CA GLU A 59 -17.81 3.35 -2.77
C GLU A 59 -17.73 3.57 -1.26
N ASN A 60 -18.03 2.52 -0.48
CA ASN A 60 -18.04 2.59 0.98
C ASN A 60 -16.68 2.17 1.61
N SER A 61 -15.61 2.06 0.83
CA SER A 61 -14.31 1.67 1.35
C SER A 61 -13.72 2.76 2.23
N ASP A 62 -13.10 2.36 3.34
CA ASP A 62 -12.32 3.24 4.20
C ASP A 62 -10.94 3.47 3.57
N VAL A 63 -10.78 4.57 2.84
CA VAL A 63 -9.53 4.94 2.15
C VAL A 63 -8.83 6.04 2.94
N ARG A 64 -7.60 5.77 3.38
CA ARG A 64 -6.79 6.68 4.18
C ARG A 64 -5.45 6.96 3.52
N LEU A 65 -5.11 8.23 3.35
CA LEU A 65 -3.82 8.64 2.83
C LEU A 65 -2.80 8.79 3.97
N LEU A 66 -1.61 8.25 3.73
CA LEU A 66 -0.46 8.37 4.63
C LEU A 66 0.52 9.38 4.02
N PRO A 67 0.72 10.55 4.63
CA PRO A 67 1.63 11.55 4.09
C PRO A 67 3.09 11.17 4.33
N PHE A 68 3.90 11.23 3.27
CA PHE A 68 5.34 10.99 3.32
C PHE A 68 6.09 12.29 3.02
N PRO A 69 7.05 12.68 3.85
CA PRO A 69 7.79 13.92 3.65
C PRO A 69 8.75 13.83 2.46
N MET A 70 8.78 14.88 1.66
CA MET A 70 9.74 15.07 0.58
C MET A 70 11.03 15.71 1.16
N THR A 71 11.69 14.98 2.04
CA THR A 71 12.90 15.42 2.76
C THR A 71 14.12 14.58 2.40
N LYS A 72 15.31 15.13 2.59
CA LYS A 72 16.57 14.38 2.53
C LYS A 72 17.01 13.87 3.92
N ASP A 73 16.38 14.37 4.99
CA ASP A 73 16.68 13.98 6.36
C ASP A 73 16.26 12.51 6.60
N GLN A 74 17.25 11.67 6.89
CA GLN A 74 17.04 10.23 7.10
C GLN A 74 16.32 9.95 8.43
N ALA A 75 16.53 10.78 9.46
CA ALA A 75 15.86 10.62 10.75
C ALA A 75 14.36 10.92 10.62
N GLU A 76 14.01 11.99 9.89
CA GLU A 76 12.62 12.36 9.59
C GLU A 76 11.91 11.26 8.79
N LYS A 77 12.55 10.75 7.73
CA LYS A 77 12.01 9.63 6.94
C LYS A 77 11.74 8.40 7.81
N LYS A 78 12.73 8.01 8.61
CA LYS A 78 12.63 6.83 9.49
C LYS A 78 11.49 6.96 10.49
N ALA A 79 11.37 8.13 11.13
CA ALA A 79 10.29 8.41 12.07
C ALA A 79 8.91 8.32 11.40
N CYS A 80 8.78 8.84 10.18
CA CYS A 80 7.57 8.77 9.38
C CYS A 80 7.21 7.31 9.04
N TRP A 81 8.15 6.53 8.53
CA TRP A 81 7.91 5.12 8.20
C TRP A 81 7.48 4.29 9.41
N GLN A 82 8.10 4.52 10.57
CA GLN A 82 7.71 3.86 11.82
C GLN A 82 6.29 4.26 12.26
N ALA A 83 5.96 5.55 12.17
CA ALA A 83 4.63 6.05 12.53
C ALA A 83 3.54 5.44 11.63
N HIS A 84 3.77 5.38 10.32
CA HIS A 84 2.83 4.78 9.38
C HIS A 84 2.70 3.27 9.56
N ALA A 85 3.80 2.57 9.85
CA ALA A 85 3.75 1.16 10.21
C ALA A 85 2.89 0.90 11.45
N ARG A 86 3.01 1.74 12.49
CA ARG A 86 2.16 1.64 13.70
C ARG A 86 0.69 1.89 13.39
N THR A 87 0.38 2.85 12.52
CA THR A 87 -1.00 3.10 12.07
C THR A 87 -1.60 1.87 11.39
N ILE A 88 -0.85 1.21 10.52
CA ILE A 88 -1.27 -0.02 9.87
C ILE A 88 -1.44 -1.15 10.89
N ILE A 89 -0.47 -1.34 11.78
CA ILE A 89 -0.50 -2.39 12.81
C ILE A 89 -1.73 -2.24 13.70
N THR A 90 -2.10 -1.01 14.06
CA THR A 90 -3.32 -0.74 14.85
C THR A 90 -4.57 -1.29 14.19
N GLU A 91 -4.70 -1.21 12.86
CA GLU A 91 -5.83 -1.82 12.15
C GLU A 91 -5.71 -3.35 12.11
N LEU A 92 -4.51 -3.88 11.87
CA LEU A 92 -4.27 -5.33 11.87
C LEU A 92 -4.60 -5.97 13.23
N GLU A 93 -4.27 -5.29 14.34
CA GLU A 93 -4.57 -5.74 15.71
C GLU A 93 -6.08 -5.81 16.02
N LYS A 94 -6.89 -5.05 15.29
CA LYS A 94 -8.36 -5.15 15.34
C LYS A 94 -8.91 -6.35 14.55
N GLY A 95 -8.03 -7.09 13.86
CA GLY A 95 -8.42 -8.14 12.93
C GLY A 95 -8.82 -7.65 11.55
N HIS A 96 -8.59 -6.37 11.24
CA HIS A 96 -8.90 -5.79 9.94
C HIS A 96 -7.88 -6.20 8.88
N ASP A 97 -8.37 -6.64 7.74
CA ASP A 97 -7.55 -6.79 6.53
C ASP A 97 -7.27 -5.41 5.93
N VAL A 98 -6.01 -5.18 5.57
CA VAL A 98 -5.51 -3.88 5.12
C VAL A 98 -4.84 -4.00 3.76
N ALA A 99 -5.17 -3.16 2.80
CA ALA A 99 -4.41 -3.00 1.57
C ALA A 99 -3.56 -1.72 1.62
N PHE A 100 -2.29 -1.82 1.19
CA PHE A 100 -1.45 -0.67 0.92
C PHE A 100 -1.20 -0.57 -0.59
N LEU A 101 -1.76 0.46 -1.22
CA LEU A 101 -1.67 0.65 -2.67
C LEU A 101 -0.39 1.39 -3.05
N THR A 102 0.27 0.90 -4.08
CA THR A 102 1.51 1.45 -4.61
C THR A 102 1.43 1.62 -6.12
N LEU A 103 1.85 2.77 -6.63
CA LEU A 103 2.01 3.02 -8.06
C LEU A 103 3.01 2.01 -8.67
N GLY A 104 2.68 1.43 -9.78
CA GLY A 104 3.50 0.41 -10.44
C GLY A 104 3.55 -0.89 -9.66
N ASP A 105 4.74 -1.31 -9.26
CA ASP A 105 4.99 -2.52 -8.47
C ASP A 105 5.24 -2.20 -6.99
N SER A 106 4.76 -3.06 -6.10
CA SER A 106 4.83 -2.85 -4.64
C SER A 106 6.24 -2.73 -4.07
N LEU A 107 7.23 -3.38 -4.68
CA LEU A 107 8.60 -3.48 -4.16
C LEU A 107 9.65 -2.78 -5.03
N THR A 108 9.25 -2.28 -6.21
CA THR A 108 10.18 -1.60 -7.13
C THR A 108 10.13 -0.09 -6.91
N TYR A 109 11.17 0.48 -6.30
CA TYR A 109 11.27 1.92 -5.95
C TYR A 109 10.04 2.44 -5.18
N ALA A 110 9.50 1.63 -4.28
CA ALA A 110 8.24 1.87 -3.62
C ALA A 110 8.40 2.18 -2.12
N THR A 111 7.58 3.11 -1.64
CA THR A 111 7.50 3.48 -0.21
C THR A 111 7.02 2.31 0.66
N TYR A 112 6.19 1.43 0.11
CA TYR A 112 5.67 0.24 0.78
C TYR A 112 6.79 -0.61 1.41
N GLY A 113 7.90 -0.83 0.72
CA GLY A 113 9.00 -1.66 1.23
C GLY A 113 9.60 -1.12 2.54
N TYR A 114 9.66 0.18 2.71
CA TYR A 114 10.14 0.79 3.97
C TYR A 114 9.14 0.61 5.11
N VAL A 115 7.85 0.82 4.84
CA VAL A 115 6.78 0.60 5.83
C VAL A 115 6.70 -0.87 6.22
N LEU A 116 6.74 -1.77 5.24
CA LEU A 116 6.74 -3.22 5.44
C LEU A 116 7.85 -3.68 6.39
N LYS A 117 9.08 -3.16 6.21
CA LYS A 117 10.20 -3.46 7.11
C LYS A 117 9.84 -3.24 8.59
N TYR A 118 9.17 -2.12 8.89
CA TYR A 118 8.77 -1.80 10.26
C TYR A 118 7.56 -2.59 10.73
N VAL A 119 6.61 -2.91 9.84
CA VAL A 119 5.49 -3.81 10.18
C VAL A 119 6.02 -5.17 10.58
N LEU A 120 6.93 -5.76 9.81
CA LEU A 120 7.54 -7.07 10.11
C LEU A 120 8.35 -7.05 11.42
N ALA A 121 9.02 -5.93 11.71
CA ALA A 121 9.82 -5.80 12.95
C ALA A 121 8.95 -5.61 14.20
N LEU A 122 7.86 -4.84 14.10
CA LEU A 122 7.00 -4.48 15.24
C LEU A 122 5.84 -5.45 15.46
N ALA A 123 5.40 -6.14 14.42
CA ALA A 123 4.32 -7.13 14.46
C ALA A 123 4.71 -8.40 13.66
N PRO A 124 5.71 -9.16 14.13
CA PRO A 124 6.25 -10.31 13.36
C PRO A 124 5.24 -11.43 13.15
N GLY A 125 4.16 -11.46 13.93
CA GLY A 125 3.05 -12.42 13.77
C GLY A 125 1.97 -12.00 12.79
N ALA A 126 2.01 -10.78 12.25
CA ALA A 126 1.00 -10.31 11.30
C ALA A 126 1.21 -10.94 9.92
N PRO A 127 0.18 -11.55 9.31
CA PRO A 127 0.27 -12.10 7.97
C PRO A 127 0.49 -10.98 6.94
N VAL A 128 1.39 -11.21 5.99
CA VAL A 128 1.66 -10.26 4.89
C VAL A 128 1.60 -11.00 3.56
N VAL A 129 0.89 -10.40 2.60
CA VAL A 129 0.83 -10.86 1.21
C VAL A 129 1.17 -9.68 0.31
N THR A 130 2.21 -9.81 -0.49
CA THR A 130 2.58 -8.80 -1.49
C THR A 130 2.17 -9.27 -2.88
N VAL A 131 1.41 -8.43 -3.59
CA VAL A 131 0.99 -8.68 -4.96
C VAL A 131 1.76 -7.74 -5.87
N PRO A 132 2.54 -8.27 -6.83
CA PRO A 132 3.31 -7.45 -7.77
C PRO A 132 2.39 -6.68 -8.72
N GLY A 133 2.91 -5.57 -9.25
CA GLY A 133 2.24 -4.77 -10.27
C GLY A 133 3.14 -4.54 -11.48
N ILE A 134 2.56 -4.04 -12.57
CA ILE A 134 3.29 -3.68 -13.78
C ILE A 134 3.99 -2.35 -13.57
N THR A 135 5.28 -2.29 -13.87
CA THR A 135 6.09 -1.07 -13.75
C THR A 135 5.90 -0.14 -14.95
N ALA A 136 6.25 1.14 -14.78
CA ALA A 136 6.18 2.13 -15.86
C ALA A 136 7.07 1.76 -17.05
N TYR A 137 8.27 1.19 -16.82
CA TYR A 137 9.16 0.80 -17.92
C TYR A 137 8.62 -0.40 -18.72
N GLN A 138 7.95 -1.34 -18.08
CA GLN A 138 7.28 -2.45 -18.78
C GLN A 138 6.14 -1.93 -19.66
N ALA A 139 5.32 -1.02 -19.15
CA ALA A 139 4.24 -0.41 -19.91
C ALA A 139 4.75 0.45 -21.07
N ALA A 140 5.84 1.20 -20.86
CA ALA A 140 6.51 1.97 -21.90
C ALA A 140 7.08 1.07 -23.01
N ALA A 141 7.76 -0.01 -22.64
CA ALA A 141 8.30 -0.98 -23.59
C ALA A 141 7.18 -1.61 -24.44
N ALA A 142 6.05 -1.98 -23.82
CA ALA A 142 4.92 -2.55 -24.52
C ALA A 142 4.27 -1.60 -25.56
N ARG A 143 4.48 -0.27 -25.42
CA ARG A 143 3.94 0.73 -26.36
C ARG A 143 4.80 0.97 -27.59
N VAL A 144 6.07 0.65 -27.51
CA VAL A 144 7.03 0.95 -28.61
C VAL A 144 7.47 -0.28 -29.41
N ASN A 145 7.06 -1.48 -28.96
CA ASN A 145 7.33 -2.78 -29.63
C ASN A 145 8.61 -2.82 -30.48
#